data_d8bd531eb024479e6273daef235cc299
#
_entry.id   d8bd531eb024479e6273daef235cc299
#
_cell.length_a   1.000
_cell.length_b   1.000
_cell.length_c   1.000
_cell.angle_alpha   90.00
_cell.angle_beta   90.00
_cell.angle_gamma   90.00
#
_symmetry.space_group_name_H-M   'P 1'
#
loop_
_entity.id
_entity.type
_entity.pdbx_description
1 polymer ?
#
loop_
_entity_poly.entity_id
_entity_poly.type
_entity_poly.pdbx_seq_one_letter_code
_entity_poly.pdbx_strand_id
1 'polypeptide(L)'
;MTLRDAVKTANNNVNSLAREASLISADSRVDLPKRLVAFRRIIGLEVGNTWLRRSKAIERDFGLTNTYLKFEGDNPTGTQKDRIAFAQVADALHRGFTDIALATCGNYGVAVALAAQLAGLRCHIFIPAGYHTDRLSEMKRLNGQIHRPKGGSRRSRGPC
;
A
#
# COMPACT_ATOMS: atom_id res chain seq x y z
N MET A 1 7.68 -19.70 1.53
CA MET A 1 8.34 -18.37 1.44
C MET A 1 8.68 -17.93 2.85
N THR A 2 9.93 -17.62 3.14
CA THR A 2 10.36 -17.18 4.48
C THR A 2 10.03 -15.69 4.68
N LEU A 3 10.02 -15.23 5.95
CA LEU A 3 9.85 -13.79 6.25
C LEU A 3 10.91 -12.94 5.51
N ARG A 4 12.15 -13.45 5.40
CA ARG A 4 13.23 -12.76 4.64
C ARG A 4 12.90 -12.61 3.17
N ASP A 5 12.28 -13.61 2.55
CA ASP A 5 11.88 -13.54 1.12
C ASP A 5 10.74 -12.55 0.92
N ALA A 6 9.77 -12.53 1.84
CA ALA A 6 8.66 -11.61 1.82
C ALA A 6 9.13 -10.15 1.93
N VAL A 7 10.01 -9.85 2.90
CA VAL A 7 10.61 -8.52 3.08
C VAL A 7 11.48 -8.13 1.89
N LYS A 8 12.24 -9.07 1.31
CA LYS A 8 13.04 -8.83 0.11
C LYS A 8 12.17 -8.47 -1.10
N THR A 9 11.02 -9.13 -1.26
CA THR A 9 10.06 -8.80 -2.33
C THR A 9 9.45 -7.40 -2.13
N ALA A 10 9.07 -7.06 -0.89
CA ALA A 10 8.55 -5.75 -0.56
C ALA A 10 9.59 -4.64 -0.77
N ASN A 11 10.86 -4.90 -0.44
CA ASN A 11 11.93 -3.93 -0.59
C ASN A 11 12.24 -3.52 -2.04
N ASN A 12 11.74 -4.25 -3.03
CA ASN A 12 11.79 -3.79 -4.41
C ASN A 12 10.91 -2.54 -4.67
N ASN A 13 9.96 -2.28 -3.77
CA ASN A 13 9.05 -1.14 -3.83
C ASN A 13 9.42 0.01 -2.88
N VAL A 14 10.45 -0.17 -2.05
CA VAL A 14 10.95 0.86 -1.13
C VAL A 14 12.46 1.05 -1.30
N ASN A 15 12.95 2.25 -0.99
CA ASN A 15 14.37 2.56 -1.15
C ASN A 15 15.25 1.86 -0.10
N SER A 16 16.56 1.97 -0.28
CA SER A 16 17.53 1.32 0.62
C SER A 16 17.50 1.85 2.06
N LEU A 17 17.09 3.10 2.28
CA LEU A 17 17.04 3.72 3.61
C LEU A 17 15.92 3.14 4.49
N ALA A 18 14.86 2.63 3.86
CA ALA A 18 13.74 2.01 4.59
C ALA A 18 13.95 0.50 4.84
N ARG A 19 14.95 -0.13 4.23
CA ARG A 19 15.16 -1.59 4.32
C ARG A 19 15.39 -2.07 5.74
N GLU A 20 16.27 -1.41 6.48
CA GLU A 20 16.55 -1.75 7.88
C GLU A 20 15.30 -1.63 8.74
N ALA A 21 14.57 -0.53 8.60
CA ALA A 21 13.31 -0.32 9.29
C ALA A 21 12.27 -1.40 8.94
N SER A 22 12.23 -1.88 7.69
CA SER A 22 11.30 -2.94 7.29
C SER A 22 11.62 -4.29 7.93
N LEU A 23 12.88 -4.60 8.18
CA LEU A 23 13.26 -5.82 8.90
C LEU A 23 12.78 -5.81 10.36
N ILE A 24 12.83 -4.63 11.01
CA ILE A 24 12.36 -4.47 12.39
C ILE A 24 10.83 -4.50 12.45
N SER A 25 10.16 -3.76 11.58
CA SER A 25 8.69 -3.64 11.62
C SER A 25 7.97 -4.95 11.28
N ALA A 26 8.54 -5.77 10.39
CA ALA A 26 7.96 -7.03 9.96
C ALA A 26 8.23 -8.21 10.91
N ASP A 27 9.21 -8.12 11.81
CA ASP A 27 9.56 -9.20 12.72
C ASP A 27 8.64 -9.22 13.94
N SER A 28 7.75 -10.22 14.02
CA SER A 28 6.81 -10.38 15.12
C SER A 28 7.46 -10.70 16.47
N ARG A 29 8.75 -11.04 16.51
CA ARG A 29 9.52 -11.28 17.74
C ARG A 29 10.02 -9.98 18.38
N VAL A 30 10.03 -8.90 17.61
CA VAL A 30 10.34 -7.55 18.09
C VAL A 30 9.11 -6.98 18.81
N ASP A 31 9.32 -6.29 19.93
CA ASP A 31 8.25 -5.66 20.67
C ASP A 31 7.46 -4.63 19.85
N LEU A 32 6.16 -4.55 20.08
CA LEU A 32 5.24 -3.74 19.31
C LEU A 32 5.62 -2.26 19.21
N PRO A 33 6.05 -1.57 20.30
CA PRO A 33 6.48 -0.18 20.21
C PRO A 33 7.65 0.04 19.23
N LYS A 34 8.66 -0.84 19.22
CA LYS A 34 9.79 -0.75 18.30
C LYS A 34 9.36 -0.99 16.85
N ARG A 35 8.50 -2.00 16.62
CA ARG A 35 7.92 -2.27 15.30
C ARG A 35 7.16 -1.05 14.77
N LEU A 36 6.35 -0.41 15.62
CA LEU A 36 5.58 0.77 15.24
C LEU A 36 6.47 1.96 14.90
N VAL A 37 7.53 2.21 15.68
CA VAL A 37 8.51 3.26 15.38
C VAL A 37 9.19 3.00 14.04
N ALA A 38 9.62 1.75 13.78
CA ALA A 38 10.24 1.36 12.52
C ALA A 38 9.28 1.53 11.34
N PHE A 39 8.01 1.13 11.49
CA PHE A 39 7.01 1.29 10.42
C PHE A 39 6.71 2.77 10.14
N ARG A 40 6.60 3.62 11.16
CA ARG A 40 6.45 5.07 11.00
C ARG A 40 7.65 5.70 10.28
N ARG A 41 8.86 5.18 10.52
CA ARG A 41 10.05 5.61 9.78
C ARG A 41 9.93 5.30 8.29
N ILE A 42 9.42 4.10 7.93
CA ILE A 42 9.15 3.76 6.52
C ILE A 42 8.17 4.77 5.91
N ILE A 43 7.07 5.07 6.60
CA ILE A 43 6.09 6.06 6.13
C ILE A 43 6.77 7.41 5.87
N GLY A 44 7.56 7.91 6.80
CA GLY A 44 8.23 9.21 6.68
C GLY A 44 9.25 9.28 5.53
N LEU A 45 9.86 8.17 5.16
CA LEU A 45 10.85 8.09 4.09
C LEU A 45 10.22 7.89 2.70
N GLU A 46 9.14 7.09 2.61
CA GLU A 46 8.66 6.55 1.34
C GLU A 46 7.30 7.09 0.91
N VAL A 47 6.44 7.48 1.86
CA VAL A 47 5.04 7.74 1.55
C VAL A 47 4.73 9.22 1.59
N GLY A 48 4.21 9.73 0.46
CA GLY A 48 3.70 11.09 0.39
C GLY A 48 4.73 12.18 0.15
N ASN A 49 6.01 11.88 0.16
CA ASN A 49 7.08 12.80 -0.23
C ASN A 49 7.22 12.85 -1.76
N THR A 50 6.12 13.08 -2.45
CA THR A 50 6.03 13.13 -3.90
C THR A 50 6.30 14.55 -4.39
N TRP A 51 6.91 14.69 -5.58
CA TRP A 51 7.27 16.01 -6.08
C TRP A 51 6.05 16.90 -6.38
N LEU A 52 6.25 18.20 -6.21
CA LEU A 52 5.29 19.24 -6.52
C LEU A 52 5.95 20.26 -7.45
N ARG A 53 5.39 20.44 -8.65
CA ARG A 53 5.93 21.36 -9.66
C ARG A 53 4.90 22.36 -10.14
N ARG A 54 5.33 23.61 -10.29
CA ARG A 54 4.54 24.62 -10.98
C ARG A 54 4.53 24.33 -12.49
N SER A 55 3.35 24.34 -13.09
CA SER A 55 3.16 24.09 -14.52
C SER A 55 2.90 25.38 -15.28
N LYS A 56 3.94 26.09 -15.68
CA LYS A 56 3.84 27.30 -16.49
C LYS A 56 3.17 27.09 -17.85
N ALA A 57 3.27 25.89 -18.40
CA ALA A 57 2.60 25.52 -19.66
C ALA A 57 1.07 25.54 -19.49
N ILE A 58 0.55 24.87 -18.45
CA ILE A 58 -0.88 24.89 -18.14
C ILE A 58 -1.36 26.31 -17.82
N GLU A 59 -0.59 27.08 -17.07
CA GLU A 59 -0.93 28.47 -16.76
C GLU A 59 -1.12 29.29 -18.05
N ARG A 60 -0.16 29.22 -18.98
CA ARG A 60 -0.23 29.93 -20.25
C ARG A 60 -1.38 29.44 -21.13
N ASP A 61 -1.54 28.13 -21.28
CA ASP A 61 -2.46 27.55 -22.26
C ASP A 61 -3.94 27.66 -21.82
N PHE A 62 -4.19 27.78 -20.50
CA PHE A 62 -5.53 27.88 -19.92
C PHE A 62 -5.82 29.20 -19.19
N GLY A 63 -4.92 30.17 -19.24
CA GLY A 63 -5.11 31.46 -18.55
C GLY A 63 -5.14 31.35 -17.01
N LEU A 64 -4.52 30.31 -16.46
CA LEU A 64 -4.47 30.08 -15.01
C LEU A 64 -3.23 30.72 -14.39
N THR A 65 -3.25 30.91 -13.07
CA THR A 65 -2.10 31.38 -12.29
C THR A 65 -1.85 30.45 -11.11
N ASN A 66 -0.54 30.30 -10.75
CA ASN A 66 -0.13 29.51 -9.59
C ASN A 66 -0.61 28.03 -9.62
N THR A 67 -0.56 27.41 -10.80
CA THR A 67 -0.94 26.01 -11.00
C THR A 67 0.20 25.08 -10.66
N TYR A 68 -0.04 24.17 -9.73
CA TYR A 68 0.95 23.17 -9.30
C TYR A 68 0.44 21.75 -9.57
N LEU A 69 1.32 20.88 -10.05
CA LEU A 69 1.08 19.47 -10.24
C LEU A 69 1.74 18.67 -9.12
N LYS A 70 0.95 17.89 -8.39
CA LYS A 70 1.42 16.92 -7.40
C LYS A 70 1.42 15.53 -8.03
N PHE A 71 2.61 14.93 -8.17
CA PHE A 71 2.74 13.63 -8.84
C PHE A 71 2.68 12.47 -7.84
N GLU A 72 1.52 11.90 -7.65
CA GLU A 72 1.30 10.79 -6.71
C GLU A 72 1.89 9.44 -7.19
N GLY A 73 2.42 9.38 -8.41
CA GLY A 73 3.13 8.21 -8.95
C GLY A 73 4.47 7.91 -8.27
N ASP A 74 5.02 8.84 -7.50
CA ASP A 74 6.26 8.63 -6.73
C ASP A 74 6.06 7.81 -5.45
N ASN A 75 4.81 7.53 -5.05
CA ASN A 75 4.56 6.65 -3.91
C ASN A 75 4.99 5.19 -4.21
N PRO A 76 5.26 4.35 -3.19
CA PRO A 76 5.85 3.01 -3.34
C PRO A 76 5.13 2.07 -4.31
N THR A 77 3.78 2.13 -4.42
CA THR A 77 3.01 1.35 -5.41
C THR A 77 2.58 2.17 -6.62
N GLY A 78 3.08 3.40 -6.75
CA GLY A 78 2.81 4.29 -7.87
C GLY A 78 1.48 5.02 -7.80
N THR A 79 0.84 5.12 -6.63
CA THR A 79 -0.46 5.80 -6.50
C THR A 79 -0.66 6.49 -5.15
N GLN A 80 -1.61 7.44 -5.08
CA GLN A 80 -2.02 8.08 -3.82
C GLN A 80 -2.63 7.10 -2.80
N LYS A 81 -2.94 5.86 -3.21
CA LYS A 81 -3.50 4.84 -2.30
C LYS A 81 -2.53 4.41 -1.21
N ASP A 82 -1.24 4.58 -1.45
CA ASP A 82 -0.22 4.33 -0.43
C ASP A 82 -0.42 5.17 0.83
N ARG A 83 -0.82 6.43 0.69
CA ARG A 83 -1.06 7.32 1.84
C ARG A 83 -2.09 6.75 2.81
N ILE A 84 -3.24 6.31 2.30
CA ILE A 84 -4.30 5.76 3.15
C ILE A 84 -3.96 4.34 3.63
N ALA A 85 -3.35 3.51 2.77
CA ALA A 85 -2.99 2.14 3.10
C ALA A 85 -1.98 2.07 4.25
N PHE A 86 -0.91 2.85 4.17
CA PHE A 86 0.11 2.88 5.20
C PHE A 86 -0.39 3.47 6.53
N ALA A 87 -1.26 4.49 6.48
CA ALA A 87 -1.89 5.03 7.68
C ALA A 87 -2.78 4.00 8.38
N GLN A 88 -3.60 3.26 7.63
CA GLN A 88 -4.47 2.22 8.18
C GLN A 88 -3.68 1.04 8.74
N VAL A 89 -2.61 0.62 8.06
CA VAL A 89 -1.76 -0.46 8.58
C VAL A 89 -0.99 -0.01 9.82
N ALA A 90 -0.58 1.26 9.91
CA ALA A 90 0.03 1.81 11.12
C ALA A 90 -0.95 1.79 12.32
N ASP A 91 -2.23 2.12 12.09
CA ASP A 91 -3.26 2.05 13.12
C ASP A 91 -3.53 0.59 13.54
N ALA A 92 -3.63 -0.33 12.57
CA ALA A 92 -3.79 -1.76 12.84
C ALA A 92 -2.62 -2.32 13.68
N LEU A 93 -1.39 -2.00 13.30
CA LEU A 93 -0.20 -2.38 14.05
C LEU A 93 -0.19 -1.78 15.45
N HIS A 94 -0.53 -0.50 15.60
CA HIS A 94 -0.61 0.20 16.90
C HIS A 94 -1.62 -0.46 17.84
N ARG A 95 -2.73 -0.96 17.33
CA ARG A 95 -3.74 -1.70 18.10
C ARG A 95 -3.37 -3.16 18.36
N GLY A 96 -2.23 -3.64 17.89
CA GLY A 96 -1.77 -5.01 18.07
C GLY A 96 -2.48 -6.04 17.19
N PHE A 97 -3.16 -5.63 16.12
CA PHE A 97 -3.73 -6.56 15.16
C PHE A 97 -2.64 -7.31 14.40
N THR A 98 -2.92 -8.55 14.06
CA THR A 98 -2.04 -9.43 13.27
C THR A 98 -2.52 -9.57 11.83
N ASP A 99 -3.75 -9.14 11.57
CA ASP A 99 -4.43 -9.28 10.29
C ASP A 99 -5.12 -7.98 9.88
N ILE A 100 -5.16 -7.73 8.58
CA ILE A 100 -5.99 -6.69 7.99
C ILE A 100 -6.82 -7.28 6.85
N ALA A 101 -8.10 -6.94 6.81
CA ALA A 101 -9.03 -7.42 5.78
C ALA A 101 -9.68 -6.24 5.05
N LEU A 102 -9.80 -6.34 3.73
CA LEU A 102 -10.40 -5.31 2.90
C LEU A 102 -11.09 -5.92 1.67
N ALA A 103 -12.12 -5.23 1.17
CA ALA A 103 -12.72 -5.50 -0.12
C ALA A 103 -12.22 -4.47 -1.13
N THR A 104 -11.52 -4.92 -2.18
CA THR A 104 -10.96 -4.03 -3.20
C THR A 104 -10.56 -4.82 -4.44
N CYS A 105 -10.47 -4.14 -5.57
CA CYS A 105 -10.13 -4.73 -6.86
C CYS A 105 -9.00 -4.01 -7.60
N GLY A 106 -8.36 -3.00 -7.00
CA GLY A 106 -7.38 -2.16 -7.70
C GLY A 106 -6.20 -1.72 -6.83
N ASN A 107 -5.70 -0.55 -7.11
CA ASN A 107 -4.48 0.03 -6.52
C ASN A 107 -4.46 0.02 -4.99
N TYR A 108 -5.63 0.18 -4.34
CA TYR A 108 -5.72 0.15 -2.89
C TYR A 108 -5.33 -1.23 -2.31
N GLY A 109 -5.72 -2.32 -2.97
CA GLY A 109 -5.34 -3.67 -2.57
C GLY A 109 -3.83 -3.90 -2.64
N VAL A 110 -3.18 -3.39 -3.68
CA VAL A 110 -1.72 -3.45 -3.82
C VAL A 110 -1.04 -2.65 -2.72
N ALA A 111 -1.50 -1.43 -2.47
CA ALA A 111 -0.94 -0.56 -1.43
C ALA A 111 -1.06 -1.16 -0.02
N VAL A 112 -2.23 -1.73 0.32
CA VAL A 112 -2.43 -2.39 1.62
C VAL A 112 -1.61 -3.69 1.73
N ALA A 113 -1.49 -4.46 0.64
CA ALA A 113 -0.65 -5.67 0.64
C ALA A 113 0.83 -5.33 0.92
N LEU A 114 1.36 -4.28 0.27
CA LEU A 114 2.73 -3.80 0.53
C LEU A 114 2.88 -3.33 1.98
N ALA A 115 2.00 -2.46 2.44
CA ALA A 115 2.07 -1.89 3.79
C ALA A 115 1.97 -3.00 4.88
N ALA A 116 1.02 -3.95 4.72
CA ALA A 116 0.85 -5.07 5.63
C ALA A 116 2.08 -5.98 5.65
N GLN A 117 2.68 -6.27 4.49
CA GLN A 117 3.91 -7.05 4.40
C GLN A 117 5.06 -6.39 5.15
N LEU A 118 5.25 -5.08 4.98
CA LEU A 118 6.28 -4.30 5.67
C LEU A 118 6.04 -4.18 7.18
N ALA A 119 4.79 -4.28 7.62
CA ALA A 119 4.41 -4.29 9.03
C ALA A 119 4.35 -5.69 9.65
N GLY A 120 4.54 -6.76 8.87
CA GLY A 120 4.43 -8.15 9.33
C GLY A 120 3.00 -8.58 9.67
N LEU A 121 1.98 -7.95 9.03
CA LEU A 121 0.57 -8.33 9.16
C LEU A 121 0.15 -9.23 8.00
N ARG A 122 -0.81 -10.13 8.24
CA ARG A 122 -1.49 -10.87 7.17
C ARG A 122 -2.52 -9.97 6.49
N CYS A 123 -2.52 -9.98 5.16
CA CYS A 123 -3.44 -9.15 4.36
C CYS A 123 -4.46 -10.03 3.64
N HIS A 124 -5.74 -9.89 3.97
CA HIS A 124 -6.86 -10.61 3.35
C HIS A 124 -7.61 -9.68 2.39
N ILE A 125 -7.56 -9.99 1.10
CA ILE A 125 -8.18 -9.17 0.05
C ILE A 125 -9.36 -9.91 -0.55
N PHE A 126 -10.55 -9.35 -0.40
CA PHE A 126 -11.78 -9.89 -0.93
C PHE A 126 -12.09 -9.23 -2.29
N ILE A 127 -12.16 -10.06 -3.34
CA ILE A 127 -12.47 -9.62 -4.71
C ILE A 127 -13.69 -10.42 -5.19
N PRO A 128 -14.74 -9.79 -5.77
CA PRO A 128 -15.88 -10.53 -6.33
C PRO A 128 -15.42 -11.58 -7.34
N ALA A 129 -16.06 -12.76 -7.35
CA ALA A 129 -15.65 -13.92 -8.13
C ALA A 129 -15.51 -13.62 -9.64
N GLY A 130 -16.41 -12.82 -10.20
CA GLY A 130 -16.42 -12.43 -11.61
C GLY A 130 -15.59 -11.20 -11.96
N TYR A 131 -14.87 -10.62 -11.01
CA TYR A 131 -14.09 -9.41 -11.27
C TYR A 131 -12.66 -9.73 -11.73
N HIS A 132 -12.26 -9.14 -12.85
CA HIS A 132 -10.91 -9.21 -13.38
C HIS A 132 -10.14 -7.92 -13.08
N THR A 133 -8.89 -8.06 -12.66
CA THR A 133 -7.99 -6.94 -12.41
C THR A 133 -6.56 -7.30 -12.77
N ASP A 134 -5.88 -6.42 -13.46
CA ASP A 134 -4.47 -6.57 -13.83
C ASP A 134 -3.55 -6.48 -12.61
N ARG A 135 -4.05 -5.92 -11.48
CA ARG A 135 -3.29 -5.76 -10.24
C ARG A 135 -3.24 -7.03 -9.38
N LEU A 136 -3.94 -8.10 -9.77
CA LEU A 136 -4.02 -9.33 -8.98
C LEU A 136 -2.66 -10.01 -8.77
N SER A 137 -1.84 -10.07 -9.81
CA SER A 137 -0.50 -10.64 -9.77
C SER A 137 0.40 -9.92 -8.76
N GLU A 138 0.29 -8.60 -8.71
CA GLU A 138 1.05 -7.77 -7.80
C GLU A 138 0.59 -7.93 -6.34
N MET A 139 -0.73 -7.97 -6.09
CA MET A 139 -1.26 -8.27 -4.75
C MET A 139 -0.75 -9.62 -4.22
N LYS A 140 -0.74 -10.66 -5.08
CA LYS A 140 -0.22 -11.99 -4.72
C LYS A 140 1.29 -11.96 -4.47
N ARG A 141 2.06 -11.26 -5.29
CA ARG A 141 3.51 -11.09 -5.13
C ARG A 141 3.85 -10.44 -3.78
N LEU A 142 2.99 -9.55 -3.29
CA LEU A 142 3.09 -8.87 -2.00
C LEU A 142 2.41 -9.65 -0.85
N ASN A 143 2.21 -10.96 -1.02
CA ASN A 143 1.61 -11.87 -0.03
C ASN A 143 0.15 -11.56 0.36
N GLY A 144 -0.58 -10.79 -0.45
CA GLY A 144 -2.02 -10.63 -0.27
C GLY A 144 -2.75 -11.95 -0.46
N GLN A 145 -3.50 -12.38 0.55
CA GLN A 145 -4.35 -13.58 0.51
C GLN A 145 -5.67 -13.22 -0.19
N ILE A 146 -5.83 -13.72 -1.42
CA ILE A 146 -6.98 -13.38 -2.26
C ILE A 146 -8.14 -14.31 -1.95
N HIS A 147 -9.25 -13.73 -1.55
CA HIS A 147 -10.53 -14.42 -1.30
C HIS A 147 -11.53 -14.04 -2.39
N ARG A 148 -12.10 -15.06 -3.05
CA ARG A 148 -13.14 -14.88 -4.07
C ARG A 148 -14.44 -15.54 -3.60
N PRO A 149 -15.23 -14.88 -2.71
CA PRO A 149 -16.50 -15.43 -2.27
C PRO A 149 -17.42 -15.60 -3.47
N LYS A 150 -18.05 -16.76 -3.60
CA LYS A 150 -19.14 -16.96 -4.56
C LYS A 150 -20.25 -16.00 -4.16
N GLY A 151 -20.55 -15.00 -4.98
CA GLY A 151 -21.56 -14.00 -4.67
C GLY A 151 -22.93 -14.66 -4.45
N GLY A 152 -23.54 -14.39 -3.30
CA GLY A 152 -24.98 -14.44 -3.21
C GLY A 152 -25.55 -13.45 -4.23
N SER A 153 -26.66 -13.79 -4.87
CA SER A 153 -27.28 -13.17 -6.05
C SER A 153 -27.76 -11.72 -5.84
N ARG A 154 -26.88 -10.78 -5.47
CA ARG A 154 -27.14 -9.37 -5.63
C ARG A 154 -26.30 -8.87 -6.80
N ARG A 155 -26.99 -8.52 -7.88
CA ARG A 155 -26.42 -7.90 -9.07
C ARG A 155 -25.52 -6.75 -8.64
N SER A 156 -24.21 -6.93 -8.70
CA SER A 156 -23.25 -5.82 -8.58
C SER A 156 -23.39 -4.97 -9.82
N ARG A 157 -24.08 -3.86 -9.72
CA ARG A 157 -24.11 -2.83 -10.77
C ARG A 157 -22.88 -1.95 -10.57
N GLY A 158 -22.03 -1.89 -11.56
CA GLY A 158 -21.02 -0.86 -11.74
C GLY A 158 -19.58 -1.34 -11.61
N PRO A 159 -18.68 -0.71 -12.39
CA PRO A 159 -17.24 -0.87 -12.21
C PRO A 159 -16.82 -0.26 -10.86
N CYS A 160 -15.78 -0.84 -10.27
CA CYS A 160 -15.12 -0.24 -9.10
C CYS A 160 -14.48 1.10 -9.45
#